data_ec3671c743cb83ed15587c9d63fcc992
#
_entry.id   ec3671c743cb83ed15587c9d63fcc992
#
_cell.length_a   1.000
_cell.length_b   1.000
_cell.length_c   1.000
_cell.angle_alpha   90.00
_cell.angle_beta   90.00
_cell.angle_gamma   90.00
#
_symmetry.space_group_name_H-M   'P 1'
#
loop_
_entity.id
_entity.type
_entity.pdbx_description
1 polymer ?
#
loop_
_entity_poly.entity_id
_entity_poly.type
_entity_poly.pdbx_seq_one_letter_code
_entity_poly.pdbx_strand_id
1 'polypeptide(L)'
;DGTTRDIVASLSDNGKPNLPIIGVPTGVKMHSGCFASSPKAAAEVLSAWINQDLLLSSTEVLDLDEDLYRQGKWVVRLYAEAITPASPRWMQGSKMRVEASGEEEVVEGLSDHIRDTLLDEDRMIIWGSGGTLRTIGSNLGFELNTLGIDISKGNRLIASDLNEKEIIQHLETHTGEVTLLLSPMGGQGFLIGRGNLQLSPEVLRMVGVENVLGIVTPAKMLTLRNLRVETGDPQMDEKFSKKKYLKVLQGYRTTRILPVSVD
;
A
#
# COMPACT_ATOMS: atom_id res chain seq x y z
N ASP A 1 6.80 14.63 -6.78
CA ASP A 1 5.37 14.23 -6.70
C ASP A 1 4.47 15.31 -7.32
N GLY A 2 4.60 16.60 -7.01
CA GLY A 2 3.75 17.66 -7.58
C GLY A 2 3.70 17.64 -9.10
N THR A 3 4.84 17.56 -9.77
CA THR A 3 4.91 17.44 -11.24
C THR A 3 4.23 16.17 -11.74
N THR A 4 4.39 15.05 -11.03
CA THR A 4 3.73 13.77 -11.38
C THR A 4 2.21 13.90 -11.29
N ARG A 5 1.71 14.51 -10.20
CA ARG A 5 0.28 14.82 -10.01
C ARG A 5 -0.26 15.65 -11.17
N ASP A 6 0.43 16.74 -11.53
CA ASP A 6 -0.01 17.65 -12.58
C ASP A 6 0.00 16.97 -13.96
N ILE A 7 0.99 16.10 -14.23
CA ILE A 7 1.02 15.29 -15.46
C ILE A 7 -0.17 14.34 -15.51
N VAL A 8 -0.46 13.61 -14.44
CA VAL A 8 -1.57 12.64 -14.39
C VAL A 8 -2.92 13.35 -14.56
N ALA A 9 -3.11 14.49 -13.89
CA ALA A 9 -4.30 15.32 -14.10
C ALA A 9 -4.45 15.75 -15.55
N SER A 10 -3.39 16.27 -16.16
CA SER A 10 -3.38 16.67 -17.57
C SER A 10 -3.66 15.50 -18.53
N LEU A 11 -3.13 14.31 -18.26
CA LEU A 11 -3.43 13.12 -19.07
C LEU A 11 -4.91 12.74 -18.99
N SER A 12 -5.49 12.80 -17.80
CA SER A 12 -6.91 12.56 -17.59
C SER A 12 -7.79 13.57 -18.35
N ASP A 13 -7.48 14.86 -18.21
CA ASP A 13 -8.21 15.95 -18.87
C ASP A 13 -8.15 15.86 -20.40
N ASN A 14 -7.08 15.30 -20.94
CA ASN A 14 -6.89 15.08 -22.38
C ASN A 14 -7.36 13.69 -22.85
N GLY A 15 -8.13 12.96 -22.04
CA GLY A 15 -8.71 11.67 -22.41
C GLY A 15 -7.68 10.53 -22.56
N LYS A 16 -6.52 10.64 -21.92
CA LYS A 16 -5.44 9.65 -21.94
C LYS A 16 -5.06 9.15 -20.54
N PRO A 17 -6.03 8.78 -19.68
CA PRO A 17 -5.74 8.40 -18.29
C PRO A 17 -4.88 7.13 -18.18
N ASN A 18 -4.90 6.27 -19.20
CA ASN A 18 -4.18 5.00 -19.22
C ASN A 18 -2.81 5.09 -19.92
N LEU A 19 -2.32 6.28 -20.26
CA LEU A 19 -0.97 6.42 -20.79
C LEU A 19 0.05 6.10 -19.71
N PRO A 20 0.94 5.10 -19.92
CA PRO A 20 1.91 4.72 -18.91
C PRO A 20 2.93 5.83 -18.62
N ILE A 21 3.25 6.01 -17.36
CA ILE A 21 4.27 6.96 -16.90
C ILE A 21 5.36 6.24 -16.11
N ILE A 22 6.59 6.76 -16.18
CA ILE A 22 7.72 6.34 -15.36
C ILE A 22 8.29 7.58 -14.68
N GLY A 23 8.34 7.56 -13.35
CA GLY A 23 8.98 8.61 -12.57
C GLY A 23 10.48 8.36 -12.43
N VAL A 24 11.28 9.32 -12.89
CA VAL A 24 12.73 9.33 -12.65
C VAL A 24 12.99 10.05 -11.33
N PRO A 25 13.61 9.40 -10.33
CA PRO A 25 13.82 10.01 -9.01
C PRO A 25 14.94 11.05 -9.05
N THR A 26 14.56 12.32 -9.23
CA THR A 26 15.48 13.45 -9.30
C THR A 26 15.25 14.51 -8.20
N GLY A 27 14.21 14.32 -7.38
CA GLY A 27 13.81 15.24 -6.33
C GLY A 27 13.88 14.62 -4.93
N VAL A 28 13.40 15.39 -3.95
CA VAL A 28 13.36 14.98 -2.53
C VAL A 28 12.00 14.42 -2.10
N LYS A 29 10.94 14.65 -2.89
CA LYS A 29 9.56 14.17 -2.65
C LYS A 29 9.21 13.18 -3.74
N MET A 30 9.25 11.89 -3.43
CA MET A 30 9.01 10.80 -4.38
C MET A 30 8.20 9.71 -3.68
N HIS A 31 6.93 10.04 -3.37
CA HIS A 31 6.02 9.16 -2.64
C HIS A 31 5.19 8.29 -3.58
N SER A 32 4.98 8.77 -4.82
CA SER A 32 4.18 8.08 -5.83
C SER A 32 4.82 6.77 -6.28
N GLY A 33 4.00 5.75 -6.51
CA GLY A 33 4.44 4.41 -6.90
C GLY A 33 5.02 4.29 -8.30
N CYS A 34 4.84 5.30 -9.17
CA CYS A 34 5.42 5.33 -10.51
C CYS A 34 6.93 5.66 -10.53
N PHE A 35 7.54 6.06 -9.40
CA PHE A 35 8.97 6.32 -9.34
C PHE A 35 9.79 5.04 -9.27
N ALA A 36 10.79 4.94 -10.14
CA ALA A 36 11.81 3.92 -9.99
C ALA A 36 12.67 4.18 -8.74
N SER A 37 13.36 3.16 -8.23
CA SER A 37 14.22 3.26 -7.04
C SER A 37 15.48 4.11 -7.25
N SER A 38 15.88 4.32 -8.52
CA SER A 38 17.01 5.14 -8.90
C SER A 38 16.88 5.59 -10.36
N PRO A 39 17.61 6.64 -10.81
CA PRO A 39 17.65 7.01 -12.23
C PRO A 39 18.12 5.87 -13.14
N LYS A 40 19.05 5.03 -12.67
CA LYS A 40 19.49 3.83 -13.39
C LYS A 40 18.35 2.81 -13.52
N ALA A 41 17.63 2.55 -12.44
CA ALA A 41 16.46 1.65 -12.47
C ALA A 41 15.36 2.17 -13.40
N ALA A 42 15.15 3.50 -13.46
CA ALA A 42 14.21 4.10 -14.41
C ALA A 42 14.63 3.83 -15.86
N ALA A 43 15.91 3.94 -16.18
CA ALA A 43 16.45 3.65 -17.51
C ALA A 43 16.30 2.16 -17.87
N GLU A 44 16.54 1.25 -16.91
CA GLU A 44 16.36 -0.20 -17.11
C GLU A 44 14.88 -0.54 -17.37
N VAL A 45 13.95 0.04 -16.58
CA VAL A 45 12.50 -0.12 -16.79
C VAL A 45 12.09 0.41 -18.16
N LEU A 46 12.55 1.61 -18.54
CA LEU A 46 12.22 2.19 -19.85
C LEU A 46 12.73 1.32 -21.00
N SER A 47 13.98 0.84 -20.90
CA SER A 47 14.58 -0.05 -21.91
C SER A 47 13.80 -1.35 -22.05
N ALA A 48 13.44 -1.98 -20.93
CA ALA A 48 12.66 -3.21 -20.93
C ALA A 48 11.23 -3.00 -21.47
N TRP A 49 10.63 -1.84 -21.20
CA TRP A 49 9.31 -1.50 -21.73
C TRP A 49 9.34 -1.29 -23.25
N ILE A 50 10.34 -0.60 -23.77
CA ILE A 50 10.53 -0.45 -25.23
C ILE A 50 10.68 -1.82 -25.91
N ASN A 51 11.32 -2.78 -25.26
CA ASN A 51 11.48 -4.15 -25.73
C ASN A 51 10.26 -5.05 -25.50
N GLN A 52 9.16 -4.51 -24.98
CA GLN A 52 7.92 -5.24 -24.65
C GLN A 52 8.08 -6.36 -23.60
N ASP A 53 9.09 -6.24 -22.76
CA ASP A 53 9.37 -7.20 -21.68
C ASP A 53 8.63 -6.89 -20.38
N LEU A 54 7.77 -5.86 -20.37
CA LEU A 54 7.10 -5.39 -19.16
C LEU A 54 5.58 -5.40 -19.30
N LEU A 55 4.94 -5.70 -18.17
CA LEU A 55 3.51 -5.53 -17.97
C LEU A 55 3.22 -4.11 -17.46
N LEU A 56 1.99 -3.68 -17.62
CA LEU A 56 1.49 -2.44 -17.04
C LEU A 56 0.74 -2.75 -15.75
N SER A 57 0.88 -1.90 -14.74
CA SER A 57 0.12 -1.97 -13.49
C SER A 57 -0.36 -0.60 -13.06
N SER A 58 -1.47 -0.57 -12.31
CA SER A 58 -1.91 0.64 -11.64
C SER A 58 -1.03 0.92 -10.42
N THR A 59 -0.82 2.20 -10.14
CA THR A 59 -0.04 2.67 -8.99
C THR A 59 -0.61 3.99 -8.47
N GLU A 60 -0.41 4.24 -7.18
CA GLU A 60 -0.85 5.46 -6.52
C GLU A 60 0.04 6.66 -6.88
N VAL A 61 -0.58 7.79 -7.14
CA VAL A 61 0.07 9.10 -7.27
C VAL A 61 -0.17 9.89 -5.99
N LEU A 62 0.90 10.05 -5.23
CA LEU A 62 0.91 10.68 -3.93
C LEU A 62 1.60 12.04 -4.00
N ASP A 63 1.14 12.99 -3.20
CA ASP A 63 1.84 14.26 -3.01
C ASP A 63 1.63 14.79 -1.60
N LEU A 64 2.49 15.69 -1.18
CA LEU A 64 2.39 16.36 0.10
C LEU A 64 1.22 17.36 0.07
N ASP A 65 0.41 17.36 1.12
CA ASP A 65 -0.57 18.42 1.33
C ASP A 65 0.15 19.72 1.69
N GLU A 66 0.22 20.65 0.73
CA GLU A 66 0.95 21.89 0.92
C GLU A 66 0.35 22.80 1.99
N ASP A 67 -0.97 22.78 2.17
CA ASP A 67 -1.64 23.61 3.18
C ASP A 67 -1.34 23.09 4.58
N LEU A 68 -1.35 21.81 4.79
CA LEU A 68 -0.96 21.19 6.05
C LEU A 68 0.55 21.30 6.30
N TYR A 69 1.36 21.18 5.24
CA TYR A 69 2.80 21.36 5.34
C TYR A 69 3.18 22.78 5.79
N ARG A 70 2.50 23.82 5.28
CA ARG A 70 2.68 25.21 5.73
C ARG A 70 2.30 25.40 7.20
N GLN A 71 1.45 24.54 7.75
CA GLN A 71 1.08 24.50 9.17
C GLN A 71 2.04 23.63 10.01
N GLY A 72 3.14 23.17 9.43
CA GLY A 72 4.12 22.30 10.11
C GLY A 72 3.68 20.84 10.23
N LYS A 73 2.64 20.41 9.48
CA LYS A 73 2.16 19.03 9.48
C LYS A 73 2.59 18.33 8.19
N TRP A 74 3.29 17.20 8.33
CA TRP A 74 3.69 16.39 7.21
C TRP A 74 2.58 15.39 6.87
N VAL A 75 1.78 15.68 5.85
CA VAL A 75 0.68 14.83 5.41
C VAL A 75 0.81 14.56 3.92
N VAL A 76 0.95 13.29 3.54
CA VAL A 76 0.95 12.84 2.16
C VAL A 76 -0.45 12.37 1.81
N ARG A 77 -0.98 12.83 0.66
CA ARG A 77 -2.31 12.46 0.16
C ARG A 77 -2.21 11.68 -1.14
N LEU A 78 -3.18 10.80 -1.35
CA LEU A 78 -3.43 10.19 -2.66
C LEU A 78 -4.19 11.20 -3.54
N TYR A 79 -3.68 11.49 -4.72
CA TYR A 79 -4.31 12.41 -5.67
C TYR A 79 -4.93 11.70 -6.86
N ALA A 80 -4.33 10.61 -7.30
CA ALA A 80 -4.79 9.86 -8.47
C ALA A 80 -4.19 8.45 -8.48
N GLU A 81 -4.67 7.64 -9.41
CA GLU A 81 -4.01 6.43 -9.87
C GLU A 81 -3.41 6.67 -11.26
N ALA A 82 -2.29 6.05 -11.54
CA ALA A 82 -1.60 6.11 -12.82
C ALA A 82 -1.18 4.72 -13.27
N ILE A 83 -0.99 4.55 -14.57
CA ILE A 83 -0.44 3.32 -15.12
C ILE A 83 1.08 3.45 -15.22
N THR A 84 1.81 2.43 -14.78
CA THR A 84 3.27 2.36 -14.85
C THR A 84 3.74 1.00 -15.35
N PRO A 85 4.86 0.91 -16.09
CA PRO A 85 5.46 -0.37 -16.42
C PRO A 85 5.97 -1.08 -15.18
N ALA A 86 5.67 -2.38 -15.05
CA ALA A 86 6.13 -3.23 -13.96
C ALA A 86 7.08 -4.31 -14.49
N SER A 87 8.24 -4.50 -13.86
CA SER A 87 9.27 -5.41 -14.35
C SER A 87 8.98 -6.87 -14.03
N PRO A 88 8.90 -7.77 -15.04
CA PRO A 88 8.76 -9.21 -14.82
C PRO A 88 10.02 -9.88 -14.25
N ARG A 89 11.18 -9.21 -14.22
CA ARG A 89 12.45 -9.75 -13.70
C ARG A 89 12.39 -10.24 -12.25
N TRP A 90 11.39 -9.80 -11.50
CA TRP A 90 11.18 -10.16 -10.10
C TRP A 90 10.26 -11.36 -9.90
N MET A 91 9.71 -11.92 -10.99
CA MET A 91 8.85 -13.12 -10.97
C MET A 91 9.64 -14.43 -11.16
N GLN A 92 10.87 -14.54 -10.68
CA GLN A 92 11.55 -15.82 -10.64
C GLN A 92 10.81 -16.78 -9.70
N GLY A 93 9.99 -17.65 -10.27
CA GLY A 93 9.34 -18.74 -9.55
C GLY A 93 7.90 -19.06 -9.91
N SER A 94 7.19 -18.21 -10.65
CA SER A 94 5.86 -18.60 -11.14
C SER A 94 5.66 -18.18 -12.59
N LYS A 95 5.37 -19.15 -13.44
CA LYS A 95 4.84 -18.95 -14.80
C LYS A 95 3.39 -18.42 -14.75
N MET A 96 3.13 -17.36 -13.99
CA MET A 96 1.85 -16.71 -14.05
C MET A 96 1.93 -15.55 -15.04
N ARG A 97 1.24 -15.71 -16.15
CA ARG A 97 0.84 -14.58 -16.99
C ARG A 97 -0.12 -13.74 -16.16
N VAL A 98 0.35 -12.63 -15.65
CA VAL A 98 -0.52 -11.60 -15.08
C VAL A 98 -1.03 -10.80 -16.28
N GLU A 99 -2.16 -11.20 -16.82
CA GLU A 99 -2.91 -10.38 -17.77
C GLU A 99 -3.59 -9.24 -16.98
N ALA A 100 -3.78 -8.08 -17.59
CA ALA A 100 -4.42 -6.93 -16.92
C ALA A 100 -5.85 -7.25 -16.44
N SER A 101 -6.53 -8.22 -17.07
CA SER A 101 -7.78 -8.84 -16.60
C SER A 101 -7.63 -9.64 -15.30
N GLY A 102 -6.41 -9.96 -14.88
CA GLY A 102 -6.16 -10.75 -13.68
C GLY A 102 -6.07 -9.93 -12.39
N GLU A 103 -5.95 -8.61 -12.44
CA GLU A 103 -5.84 -7.82 -11.19
C GLU A 103 -7.19 -7.70 -10.47
N GLU A 104 -8.29 -7.57 -11.21
CA GLU A 104 -9.64 -7.60 -10.65
C GLU A 104 -9.95 -8.95 -9.99
N GLU A 105 -9.65 -10.06 -10.67
CA GLU A 105 -9.81 -11.42 -10.13
C GLU A 105 -8.95 -11.65 -8.88
N VAL A 106 -7.73 -11.09 -8.85
CA VAL A 106 -6.85 -11.18 -7.67
C VAL A 106 -7.43 -10.39 -6.49
N VAL A 107 -7.94 -9.18 -6.74
CA VAL A 107 -8.55 -8.36 -5.69
C VAL A 107 -9.85 -8.99 -5.20
N GLU A 108 -10.64 -9.60 -6.08
CA GLU A 108 -11.83 -10.37 -5.71
C GLU A 108 -11.43 -11.57 -4.83
N GLY A 109 -10.44 -12.35 -5.25
CA GLY A 109 -9.91 -13.46 -4.45
C GLY A 109 -9.33 -13.04 -3.10
N LEU A 110 -8.70 -11.86 -3.00
CA LEU A 110 -8.26 -11.27 -1.73
C LEU A 110 -9.46 -10.92 -0.85
N SER A 111 -10.52 -10.33 -1.44
CA SER A 111 -11.74 -9.99 -0.73
C SER A 111 -12.43 -11.23 -0.17
N ASP A 112 -12.54 -12.29 -0.96
CA ASP A 112 -13.10 -13.57 -0.53
C ASP A 112 -12.26 -14.21 0.59
N HIS A 113 -10.93 -14.17 0.47
CA HIS A 113 -10.07 -14.68 1.54
C HIS A 113 -10.26 -13.91 2.86
N ILE A 114 -10.33 -12.59 2.81
CA ILE A 114 -10.56 -11.76 4.00
C ILE A 114 -11.94 -12.04 4.59
N ARG A 115 -12.97 -12.17 3.75
CA ARG A 115 -14.33 -12.54 4.18
C ARG A 115 -14.34 -13.85 4.93
N ASP A 116 -13.68 -14.87 4.37
CA ASP A 116 -13.72 -16.22 4.91
C ASP A 116 -12.87 -16.42 6.17
N THR A 117 -11.84 -15.58 6.36
CA THR A 117 -10.80 -15.86 7.37
C THR A 117 -10.57 -14.75 8.40
N LEU A 118 -11.00 -13.53 8.12
CA LEU A 118 -10.73 -12.38 8.98
C LEU A 118 -11.97 -11.63 9.46
N LEU A 119 -13.15 -11.80 8.80
CA LEU A 119 -14.37 -11.10 9.19
C LEU A 119 -15.17 -11.90 10.22
N ASP A 120 -14.53 -12.36 11.29
CA ASP A 120 -15.23 -12.91 12.46
C ASP A 120 -15.74 -11.80 13.41
N GLU A 121 -16.77 -12.10 14.19
CA GLU A 121 -17.48 -11.08 15.00
C GLU A 121 -16.61 -10.45 16.10
N ASP A 122 -15.58 -11.14 16.56
CA ASP A 122 -14.73 -10.69 17.65
C ASP A 122 -13.45 -10.01 17.17
N ARG A 123 -13.13 -10.11 15.89
CA ARG A 123 -11.93 -9.52 15.33
C ARG A 123 -12.14 -8.06 14.91
N MET A 124 -11.23 -7.21 15.35
CA MET A 124 -11.08 -5.85 14.86
C MET A 124 -10.08 -5.83 13.71
N ILE A 125 -10.46 -5.25 12.59
CA ILE A 125 -9.55 -4.99 11.47
C ILE A 125 -9.31 -3.49 11.37
N ILE A 126 -8.04 -3.10 11.43
CA ILE A 126 -7.58 -1.76 11.12
C ILE A 126 -7.14 -1.76 9.66
N TRP A 127 -7.81 -0.97 8.85
CA TRP A 127 -7.58 -0.84 7.41
C TRP A 127 -6.66 0.34 7.15
N GLY A 128 -5.52 0.09 6.54
CA GLY A 128 -4.61 1.13 6.06
C GLY A 128 -5.17 1.89 4.85
N SER A 129 -4.53 2.99 4.52
CA SER A 129 -4.83 3.78 3.33
C SER A 129 -4.41 3.06 2.04
N GLY A 130 -5.03 3.44 0.91
CA GLY A 130 -4.65 3.01 -0.43
C GLY A 130 -5.78 2.39 -1.26
N GLY A 131 -5.67 2.52 -2.58
CA GLY A 131 -6.69 2.08 -3.52
C GLY A 131 -6.99 0.59 -3.46
N THR A 132 -5.97 -0.26 -3.30
CA THR A 132 -6.16 -1.72 -3.20
C THR A 132 -7.06 -2.11 -2.01
N LEU A 133 -6.80 -1.53 -0.83
CA LEU A 133 -7.62 -1.82 0.36
C LEU A 133 -9.03 -1.24 0.22
N ARG A 134 -9.17 -0.06 -0.40
CA ARG A 134 -10.50 0.51 -0.70
C ARG A 134 -11.30 -0.41 -1.63
N THR A 135 -10.69 -0.93 -2.68
CA THR A 135 -11.39 -1.86 -3.62
C THR A 135 -11.80 -3.14 -2.90
N ILE A 136 -10.90 -3.72 -2.09
CA ILE A 136 -11.22 -4.88 -1.24
C ILE A 136 -12.39 -4.54 -0.29
N GLY A 137 -12.33 -3.40 0.38
CA GLY A 137 -13.40 -2.93 1.25
C GLY A 137 -14.74 -2.82 0.52
N SER A 138 -14.75 -2.24 -0.68
CA SER A 138 -15.94 -2.13 -1.53
C SER A 138 -16.53 -3.50 -1.86
N ASN A 139 -15.70 -4.48 -2.21
CA ASN A 139 -16.15 -5.87 -2.47
C ASN A 139 -16.71 -6.56 -1.22
N LEU A 140 -16.34 -6.10 -0.04
CA LEU A 140 -16.84 -6.57 1.25
C LEU A 140 -18.05 -5.76 1.78
N GLY A 141 -18.46 -4.72 1.05
CA GLY A 141 -19.55 -3.83 1.43
C GLY A 141 -19.15 -2.71 2.40
N PHE A 142 -17.85 -2.38 2.51
CA PHE A 142 -17.33 -1.29 3.31
C PHE A 142 -16.99 -0.08 2.42
N GLU A 143 -17.39 1.11 2.84
CA GLU A 143 -16.95 2.36 2.25
C GLU A 143 -15.69 2.88 2.96
N LEU A 144 -14.53 2.28 2.62
CA LEU A 144 -13.25 2.66 3.22
C LEU A 144 -12.74 3.99 2.66
N ASN A 145 -12.13 4.79 3.54
CA ASN A 145 -11.43 6.02 3.16
C ASN A 145 -10.12 5.67 2.45
N THR A 146 -9.91 6.25 1.28
CA THR A 146 -8.69 5.97 0.49
C THR A 146 -7.43 6.51 1.15
N LEU A 147 -7.56 7.56 1.97
CA LEU A 147 -6.44 8.32 2.55
C LEU A 147 -6.31 8.13 4.06
N GLY A 148 -7.40 7.71 4.70
CA GLY A 148 -7.51 7.55 6.13
C GLY A 148 -7.20 6.13 6.61
N ILE A 149 -7.34 5.98 7.91
CA ILE A 149 -7.34 4.68 8.60
C ILE A 149 -8.77 4.43 9.06
N ASP A 150 -9.30 3.28 8.69
CA ASP A 150 -10.64 2.86 9.05
C ASP A 150 -10.60 1.63 9.97
N ILE A 151 -11.67 1.40 10.72
CA ILE A 151 -11.79 0.21 11.57
C ILE A 151 -13.12 -0.49 11.29
N SER A 152 -13.04 -1.81 11.07
CA SER A 152 -14.20 -2.69 11.04
C SER A 152 -14.16 -3.71 12.16
N LYS A 153 -15.33 -4.21 12.56
CA LYS A 153 -15.50 -5.35 13.44
C LYS A 153 -16.55 -6.29 12.84
N GLY A 154 -16.16 -7.53 12.59
CA GLY A 154 -16.98 -8.44 11.79
C GLY A 154 -17.35 -7.78 10.45
N ASN A 155 -18.61 -7.85 10.09
CA ASN A 155 -19.16 -7.29 8.84
C ASN A 155 -19.60 -5.82 8.95
N ARG A 156 -19.07 -5.06 9.90
CA ARG A 156 -19.46 -3.66 10.12
C ARG A 156 -18.25 -2.74 10.15
N LEU A 157 -18.30 -1.69 9.36
CA LEU A 157 -17.40 -0.55 9.50
C LEU A 157 -17.85 0.23 10.75
N ILE A 158 -16.97 0.36 11.74
CA ILE A 158 -17.30 0.99 13.03
C ILE A 158 -16.73 2.39 13.17
N ALA A 159 -15.68 2.72 12.41
CA ALA A 159 -15.08 4.05 12.40
C ALA A 159 -14.31 4.29 11.10
N SER A 160 -14.26 5.54 10.64
CA SER A 160 -13.60 5.95 9.40
C SER A 160 -12.78 7.21 9.58
N ASP A 161 -11.69 7.31 8.80
CA ASP A 161 -10.77 8.46 8.74
C ASP A 161 -10.19 8.85 10.11
N LEU A 162 -9.72 7.86 10.84
CA LEU A 162 -9.26 7.99 12.21
C LEU A 162 -7.86 8.61 12.28
N ASN A 163 -7.67 9.48 13.26
CA ASN A 163 -6.35 9.89 13.73
C ASN A 163 -5.79 8.92 14.78
N GLU A 164 -4.51 9.08 15.16
CA GLU A 164 -3.82 8.24 16.13
C GLU A 164 -4.61 8.05 17.43
N LYS A 165 -5.10 9.16 18.03
CA LYS A 165 -5.79 9.13 19.32
C LYS A 165 -7.09 8.31 19.26
N GLU A 166 -7.83 8.44 18.18
CA GLU A 166 -9.07 7.70 17.96
C GLU A 166 -8.78 6.21 17.76
N ILE A 167 -7.72 5.84 17.02
CA ILE A 167 -7.29 4.45 16.88
C ILE A 167 -6.95 3.85 18.26
N ILE A 168 -6.19 4.57 19.09
CA ILE A 168 -5.84 4.13 20.45
C ILE A 168 -7.09 3.89 21.28
N GLN A 169 -8.06 4.81 21.26
CA GLN A 169 -9.32 4.65 22.00
C GLN A 169 -10.09 3.37 21.60
N HIS A 170 -10.12 3.05 20.31
CA HIS A 170 -10.73 1.80 19.84
C HIS A 170 -9.95 0.58 20.31
N LEU A 171 -8.63 0.62 20.29
CA LEU A 171 -7.78 -0.47 20.76
C LEU A 171 -7.88 -0.70 22.27
N GLU A 172 -7.95 0.37 23.08
CA GLU A 172 -8.08 0.27 24.55
C GLU A 172 -9.38 -0.41 24.98
N THR A 173 -10.43 -0.25 24.21
CA THR A 173 -11.76 -0.82 24.52
C THR A 173 -12.00 -2.20 23.91
N HIS A 174 -11.13 -2.64 23.00
CA HIS A 174 -11.25 -3.91 22.32
C HIS A 174 -10.52 -5.03 23.06
N THR A 175 -11.18 -6.17 23.26
CA THR A 175 -10.62 -7.34 23.97
C THR A 175 -10.39 -8.55 23.07
N GLY A 176 -10.81 -8.48 21.79
CA GLY A 176 -10.66 -9.56 20.82
C GLY A 176 -9.34 -9.48 20.03
N GLU A 177 -9.27 -10.28 18.97
CA GLU A 177 -8.13 -10.24 18.06
C GLU A 177 -8.13 -8.95 17.24
N VAL A 178 -6.93 -8.44 16.97
CA VAL A 178 -6.71 -7.27 16.11
C VAL A 178 -5.86 -7.68 14.92
N THR A 179 -6.22 -7.23 13.72
CA THR A 179 -5.41 -7.37 12.53
C THR A 179 -5.23 -6.02 11.87
N LEU A 180 -3.99 -5.63 11.58
CA LEU A 180 -3.66 -4.43 10.82
C LEU A 180 -3.38 -4.82 9.37
N LEU A 181 -4.30 -4.47 8.47
CA LEU A 181 -4.18 -4.70 7.02
C LEU A 181 -3.54 -3.49 6.36
N LEU A 182 -2.42 -3.71 5.69
CA LEU A 182 -1.67 -2.67 5.00
C LEU A 182 -1.34 -3.10 3.58
N SER A 183 -1.40 -2.16 2.65
CA SER A 183 -0.87 -2.37 1.30
C SER A 183 0.34 -1.45 1.08
N PRO A 184 1.46 -1.95 0.55
CA PRO A 184 2.63 -1.11 0.31
C PRO A 184 2.29 0.07 -0.58
N MET A 185 2.71 1.25 -0.15
CA MET A 185 2.55 2.50 -0.86
C MET A 185 3.81 2.85 -1.63
N GLY A 186 3.62 3.35 -2.84
CA GLY A 186 4.70 3.77 -3.72
C GLY A 186 5.57 2.62 -4.21
N GLY A 187 6.32 2.83 -5.29
CA GLY A 187 7.26 1.86 -5.84
C GLY A 187 8.45 1.51 -4.93
N GLN A 188 8.58 2.20 -3.78
CA GLN A 188 9.64 1.96 -2.80
C GLN A 188 9.26 0.93 -1.72
N GLY A 189 8.02 0.43 -1.71
CA GLY A 189 7.58 -0.64 -0.82
C GLY A 189 7.33 -0.22 0.63
N PHE A 190 7.05 1.06 0.91
CA PHE A 190 6.70 1.49 2.26
C PHE A 190 5.39 0.87 2.72
N LEU A 191 5.44 0.10 3.79
CA LEU A 191 4.28 -0.47 4.45
C LEU A 191 3.83 0.39 5.64
N ILE A 192 4.79 0.91 6.41
CA ILE A 192 4.57 1.76 7.58
C ILE A 192 5.53 2.95 7.50
N GLY A 193 5.03 4.12 7.90
CA GLY A 193 5.78 5.37 8.00
C GLY A 193 5.25 6.42 7.04
N ARG A 194 5.71 6.43 5.82
CA ARG A 194 5.33 7.44 4.85
C ARG A 194 3.89 7.23 4.37
N GLY A 195 3.02 8.19 4.67
CA GLY A 195 1.62 8.20 4.23
C GLY A 195 0.60 7.58 5.21
N ASN A 196 1.05 6.99 6.31
CA ASN A 196 0.17 6.45 7.37
C ASN A 196 0.71 6.73 8.78
N LEU A 197 1.08 7.98 9.03
CA LEU A 197 1.66 8.42 10.31
C LEU A 197 0.73 8.24 11.53
N GLN A 198 -0.57 8.04 11.29
CA GLN A 198 -1.54 7.69 12.32
C GLN A 198 -1.23 6.33 12.97
N LEU A 199 -0.51 5.45 12.25
CA LEU A 199 0.02 4.20 12.76
C LEU A 199 1.32 4.45 13.53
N SER A 200 1.20 5.21 14.59
CA SER A 200 2.32 5.60 15.46
C SER A 200 2.96 4.39 16.14
N PRO A 201 4.14 4.54 16.75
CA PRO A 201 4.75 3.50 17.57
C PRO A 201 3.85 2.99 18.69
N GLU A 202 2.98 3.86 19.25
CA GLU A 202 2.01 3.48 20.28
C GLU A 202 0.93 2.56 19.72
N VAL A 203 0.30 2.93 18.62
CA VAL A 203 -0.66 2.08 17.89
C VAL A 203 -0.02 0.73 17.54
N LEU A 204 1.20 0.73 17.02
CA LEU A 204 1.91 -0.50 16.64
C LEU A 204 2.28 -1.38 17.83
N ARG A 205 2.54 -0.78 19.03
CA ARG A 205 2.74 -1.55 20.26
C ARG A 205 1.48 -2.26 20.72
N MET A 206 0.33 -1.59 20.61
CA MET A 206 -0.97 -2.15 20.99
C MET A 206 -1.42 -3.24 20.01
N VAL A 207 -1.22 -3.03 18.71
CA VAL A 207 -1.55 -4.03 17.67
C VAL A 207 -0.62 -5.25 17.77
N GLY A 208 0.68 -5.03 17.94
CA GLY A 208 1.71 -6.07 17.86
C GLY A 208 2.17 -6.33 16.43
N VAL A 209 3.47 -6.50 16.24
CA VAL A 209 4.08 -6.70 14.90
C VAL A 209 3.65 -8.01 14.22
N GLU A 210 3.22 -8.99 14.99
CA GLU A 210 2.71 -10.28 14.52
C GLU A 210 1.34 -10.17 13.87
N ASN A 211 0.58 -9.13 14.20
CA ASN A 211 -0.76 -8.89 13.71
C ASN A 211 -0.79 -7.95 12.49
N VAL A 212 0.38 -7.57 11.99
CA VAL A 212 0.52 -6.82 10.75
C VAL A 212 0.50 -7.78 9.55
N LEU A 213 -0.45 -7.59 8.66
CA LEU A 213 -0.64 -8.39 7.45
C LEU A 213 -0.60 -7.49 6.21
N GLY A 214 0.34 -7.77 5.32
CA GLY A 214 0.46 -7.05 4.06
C GLY A 214 -0.53 -7.56 3.00
N ILE A 215 -1.05 -6.66 2.19
CA ILE A 215 -1.82 -6.98 0.99
C ILE A 215 -1.00 -6.56 -0.22
N VAL A 216 -0.52 -7.53 -0.99
CA VAL A 216 0.40 -7.29 -2.11
C VAL A 216 -0.08 -8.04 -3.33
N THR A 217 -0.69 -7.34 -4.29
CA THR A 217 -1.08 -7.96 -5.56
C THR A 217 0.15 -8.46 -6.34
N PRO A 218 0.00 -9.47 -7.23
CA PRO A 218 1.10 -9.93 -8.08
C PRO A 218 1.76 -8.80 -8.87
N ALA A 219 0.99 -7.83 -9.35
CA ALA A 219 1.52 -6.65 -10.03
C ALA A 219 2.45 -5.82 -9.14
N LYS A 220 2.06 -5.55 -7.89
CA LYS A 220 2.92 -4.87 -6.91
C LYS A 220 4.18 -5.68 -6.58
N MET A 221 4.07 -7.01 -6.53
CA MET A 221 5.23 -7.90 -6.29
C MET A 221 6.34 -7.77 -7.34
N LEU A 222 6.01 -7.37 -8.57
CA LEU A 222 7.01 -7.22 -9.63
C LEU A 222 8.03 -6.11 -9.31
N THR A 223 7.61 -5.12 -8.55
CA THR A 223 8.44 -3.97 -8.20
C THR A 223 9.00 -4.02 -6.78
N LEU A 224 8.42 -4.85 -5.90
CA LEU A 224 8.79 -4.96 -4.50
C LEU A 224 9.96 -5.93 -4.28
N ARG A 225 11.02 -5.44 -3.63
CA ARG A 225 12.12 -6.29 -3.11
C ARG A 225 11.91 -6.66 -1.64
N ASN A 226 11.43 -5.71 -0.88
CA ASN A 226 11.22 -5.78 0.57
C ASN A 226 10.10 -4.83 0.98
N LEU A 227 9.56 -5.05 2.15
CA LEU A 227 8.62 -4.15 2.80
C LEU A 227 9.42 -3.18 3.67
N ARG A 228 9.26 -1.88 3.44
CA ARG A 228 9.95 -0.84 4.21
C ARG A 228 9.08 -0.39 5.37
N VAL A 229 9.72 -0.29 6.53
CA VAL A 229 9.10 0.17 7.77
C VAL A 229 9.97 1.29 8.36
N GLU A 230 9.33 2.42 8.66
CA GLU A 230 9.96 3.59 9.26
C GLU A 230 8.99 4.12 10.31
N THR A 231 9.10 3.64 11.55
CA THR A 231 8.16 4.03 12.62
C THR A 231 8.55 5.32 13.33
N GLY A 232 9.81 5.73 13.21
CA GLY A 232 10.39 6.85 13.95
C GLY A 232 10.70 6.54 15.41
N ASP A 233 10.53 5.29 15.86
CA ASP A 233 10.86 4.78 17.20
C ASP A 233 11.85 3.63 17.07
N PRO A 234 13.12 3.80 17.55
CA PRO A 234 14.14 2.78 17.40
C PRO A 234 13.78 1.43 18.03
N GLN A 235 12.99 1.42 19.11
CA GLN A 235 12.58 0.17 19.77
C GLN A 235 11.53 -0.59 18.94
N MET A 236 10.61 0.13 18.29
CA MET A 236 9.63 -0.47 17.41
C MET A 236 10.30 -0.95 16.11
N ASP A 237 11.19 -0.15 15.56
CA ASP A 237 11.99 -0.49 14.38
C ASP A 237 12.83 -1.75 14.64
N GLU A 238 13.42 -1.88 15.82
CA GLU A 238 14.13 -3.11 16.21
C GLU A 238 13.22 -4.34 16.26
N LYS A 239 11.96 -4.21 16.69
CA LYS A 239 11.00 -5.32 16.68
C LYS A 239 10.73 -5.82 15.27
N PHE A 240 10.51 -4.91 14.31
CA PHE A 240 10.34 -5.25 12.91
C PHE A 240 11.61 -5.86 12.31
N SER A 241 12.77 -5.31 12.62
CA SER A 241 14.07 -5.84 12.19
C SER A 241 14.31 -7.26 12.70
N LYS A 242 13.98 -7.54 13.96
CA LYS A 242 14.08 -8.89 14.57
C LYS A 242 13.12 -9.88 13.93
N LYS A 243 11.93 -9.42 13.53
CA LYS A 243 10.94 -10.26 12.83
C LYS A 243 11.42 -10.67 11.44
N LYS A 244 12.25 -9.88 10.77
CA LYS A 244 12.87 -10.10 9.46
C LYS A 244 11.91 -10.22 8.27
N TYR A 245 10.74 -10.79 8.48
CA TYR A 245 9.76 -11.07 7.42
C TYR A 245 8.36 -10.75 7.90
N LEU A 246 7.53 -10.23 7.01
CA LEU A 246 6.10 -10.07 7.22
C LEU A 246 5.33 -10.97 6.26
N LYS A 247 4.18 -11.42 6.75
CA LYS A 247 3.21 -12.17 5.97
C LYS A 247 2.46 -11.24 5.04
N VAL A 248 2.28 -11.67 3.80
CA VAL A 248 1.49 -10.93 2.81
C VAL A 248 0.51 -11.86 2.11
N LEU A 249 -0.70 -11.36 1.87
CA LEU A 249 -1.70 -12.02 1.02
C LEU A 249 -1.54 -11.52 -0.41
N GLN A 250 -1.60 -12.45 -1.37
CA GLN A 250 -1.50 -12.17 -2.80
C GLN A 250 -2.74 -12.57 -3.60
N GLY A 251 -3.67 -13.28 -2.99
CA GLY A 251 -4.89 -13.80 -3.59
C GLY A 251 -5.61 -14.72 -2.62
N TYR A 252 -6.66 -15.39 -3.09
CA TYR A 252 -7.41 -16.34 -2.28
C TYR A 252 -6.50 -17.48 -1.80
N ARG A 253 -6.40 -17.65 -0.47
CA ARG A 253 -5.53 -18.64 0.21
C ARG A 253 -4.06 -18.62 -0.23
N THR A 254 -3.63 -17.53 -0.85
CA THR A 254 -2.24 -17.38 -1.32
C THR A 254 -1.51 -16.41 -0.41
N THR A 255 -0.63 -16.96 0.42
CA THR A 255 0.20 -16.20 1.36
C THR A 255 1.67 -16.34 0.99
N ARG A 256 2.41 -15.24 1.12
CA ARG A 256 3.88 -15.22 1.04
C ARG A 256 4.47 -14.51 2.24
N ILE A 257 5.78 -14.62 2.37
CA ILE A 257 6.58 -13.85 3.32
C ILE A 257 7.52 -12.95 2.53
N LEU A 258 7.58 -11.69 2.90
CA LEU A 258 8.49 -10.71 2.32
C LEU A 258 9.46 -10.20 3.38
N PRO A 259 10.75 -9.99 2.99
CA PRO A 259 11.72 -9.41 3.91
C PRO A 259 11.29 -7.99 4.29
N VAL A 260 11.56 -7.62 5.53
CA VAL A 260 11.37 -6.26 6.06
C VAL A 260 12.71 -5.56 6.08
N SER A 261 12.76 -4.33 5.58
CA SER A 261 13.84 -3.41 5.85
C SER A 261 13.35 -2.27 6.73
N VAL A 262 14.15 -1.95 7.72
CA VAL A 262 13.97 -0.78 8.57
C VAL A 262 15.02 0.24 8.14
N ASP A 263 14.63 1.45 7.89
CA ASP A 263 15.51 2.55 7.44
C ASP A 263 15.96 3.42 8.60
#